data_7fecde6f8c2a689dff071be75a5b7045
#
_entry.id   7fecde6f8c2a689dff071be75a5b7045
#
_cell.length_a   1.000
_cell.length_b   1.000
_cell.length_c   1.000
_cell.angle_alpha   90.00
_cell.angle_beta   90.00
_cell.angle_gamma   90.00
#
_symmetry.space_group_name_H-M   'P 1'
#
loop_
_entity.id
_entity.type
_entity.pdbx_description
1 polymer ?
#
loop_
_entity_poly.entity_id
_entity_poly.type
_entity_poly.pdbx_seq_one_letter_code
_entity_poly.pdbx_strand_id
1 'polypeptide(L)'
;MEHQIGRRAWLSATGLALATINGNVAAQTAPKTRTLLAINTSPRKGRTTSAGLAACLQAAREQDSTLQTELIELGDLNIPAYIAAGIPLKPGDTDDFPEIAKKLSAPEVVAIVVGSPVYFGNMSALCKTFLERCYTLRKDGFKWSGKLAGALAVGSTRNGGQELTVQSIHTSLMGQDMLITGTGQPSVRIGATLWNQNDSIAEDEFGLSTARDLGKRLATLAGR
;
A
#
# COMPACT_ATOMS: atom_id res chain seq x y z
N MET A 1 -24.03 -36.60 45.67
CA MET A 1 -24.89 -36.74 44.46
C MET A 1 -24.20 -35.99 43.33
N GLU A 2 -23.33 -36.76 42.62
CA GLU A 2 -22.57 -36.24 41.47
C GLU A 2 -23.43 -36.29 40.21
N HIS A 3 -23.66 -35.17 39.57
CA HIS A 3 -24.25 -35.12 38.25
C HIS A 3 -23.12 -35.26 37.20
N GLN A 4 -22.92 -36.48 36.72
CA GLN A 4 -22.20 -36.72 35.45
C GLN A 4 -23.06 -36.25 34.28
N ILE A 5 -22.66 -35.13 33.65
CA ILE A 5 -23.23 -34.73 32.37
C ILE A 5 -22.42 -35.45 31.28
N GLY A 6 -23.07 -36.43 30.67
CA GLY A 6 -22.49 -37.31 29.68
C GLY A 6 -22.09 -36.56 28.37
N ARG A 7 -20.85 -36.79 27.93
CA ARG A 7 -20.25 -36.25 26.69
C ARG A 7 -20.89 -36.69 25.37
N ARG A 8 -22.04 -37.34 25.42
CA ARG A 8 -22.73 -37.93 24.21
C ARG A 8 -23.92 -37.14 23.67
N ALA A 9 -24.30 -36.01 24.26
CA ALA A 9 -25.50 -35.27 23.87
C ALA A 9 -25.23 -34.12 22.88
N TRP A 10 -23.98 -33.92 22.41
CA TRP A 10 -23.62 -32.80 21.51
C TRP A 10 -23.47 -33.18 20.03
N LEU A 11 -23.72 -34.42 19.65
CA LEU A 11 -23.48 -34.89 18.26
C LEU A 11 -24.74 -35.17 17.44
N SER A 12 -25.93 -34.81 17.90
CA SER A 12 -27.17 -35.14 17.17
C SER A 12 -28.06 -33.96 16.77
N ALA A 13 -27.55 -32.73 16.77
CA ALA A 13 -28.35 -31.55 16.37
C ALA A 13 -27.63 -30.63 15.37
N THR A 14 -26.68 -31.13 14.56
CA THR A 14 -26.19 -30.40 13.38
C THR A 14 -26.77 -31.05 12.13
N GLY A 15 -28.05 -30.80 11.88
CA GLY A 15 -28.60 -30.89 10.53
C GLY A 15 -27.80 -29.90 9.67
N LEU A 16 -26.87 -30.40 8.82
CA LEU A 16 -26.17 -29.63 7.81
C LEU A 16 -27.21 -29.06 6.84
N ALA A 17 -27.62 -27.83 7.03
CA ALA A 17 -28.05 -27.00 5.92
C ALA A 17 -26.77 -26.57 5.16
N LEU A 18 -26.35 -27.38 4.20
CA LEU A 18 -25.48 -26.95 3.12
C LEU A 18 -26.24 -25.91 2.32
N ALA A 19 -26.23 -24.65 2.78
CA ALA A 19 -26.52 -23.53 1.91
C ALA A 19 -25.41 -23.53 0.86
N THR A 20 -25.75 -24.03 -0.34
CA THR A 20 -24.93 -23.80 -1.53
C THR A 20 -24.89 -22.30 -1.74
N ILE A 21 -23.82 -21.65 -1.26
CA ILE A 21 -23.48 -20.31 -1.67
C ILE A 21 -23.02 -20.43 -3.12
N ASN A 22 -24.00 -20.49 -4.03
CA ASN A 22 -23.76 -20.18 -5.44
C ASN A 22 -23.55 -18.65 -5.56
N GLY A 23 -22.49 -18.16 -4.92
CA GLY A 23 -21.91 -16.91 -5.32
C GLY A 23 -21.30 -17.14 -6.69
N ASN A 24 -21.96 -16.69 -7.75
CA ASN A 24 -21.31 -16.42 -9.02
C ASN A 24 -20.22 -15.38 -8.73
N VAL A 25 -19.04 -15.85 -8.38
CA VAL A 25 -17.82 -15.07 -8.52
C VAL A 25 -17.64 -14.98 -10.03
N ALA A 26 -18.26 -13.97 -10.63
CA ALA A 26 -17.97 -13.60 -12.00
C ALA A 26 -16.45 -13.42 -12.03
N ALA A 27 -15.76 -14.27 -12.76
CA ALA A 27 -14.34 -14.12 -13.03
C ALA A 27 -14.21 -12.73 -13.69
N GLN A 28 -13.77 -11.73 -12.92
CA GLN A 28 -13.45 -10.43 -13.47
C GLN A 28 -12.33 -10.67 -14.46
N THR A 29 -12.62 -10.49 -15.74
CA THR A 29 -11.59 -10.52 -16.77
C THR A 29 -10.53 -9.50 -16.36
N ALA A 30 -9.26 -9.95 -16.26
CA ALA A 30 -8.15 -9.08 -15.93
C ALA A 30 -8.18 -7.83 -16.83
N PRO A 31 -7.98 -6.63 -16.29
CA PRO A 31 -8.04 -5.40 -17.08
C PRO A 31 -7.00 -5.48 -18.21
N LYS A 32 -7.37 -5.03 -19.42
CA LYS A 32 -6.48 -5.02 -20.59
C LYS A 32 -5.21 -4.21 -20.36
N THR A 33 -5.29 -3.20 -19.51
CA THR A 33 -4.16 -2.36 -19.06
C THR A 33 -3.97 -2.57 -17.57
N ARG A 34 -2.74 -2.80 -17.13
CA ARG A 34 -2.39 -2.95 -15.72
C ARG A 34 -1.49 -1.80 -15.30
N THR A 35 -1.78 -1.17 -14.17
CA THR A 35 -1.04 -0.01 -13.66
C THR A 35 -0.54 -0.25 -12.25
N LEU A 36 0.76 0.03 -12.02
CA LEU A 36 1.37 0.17 -10.71
C LEU A 36 1.50 1.65 -10.38
N LEU A 37 0.83 2.10 -9.31
CA LEU A 37 0.97 3.46 -8.81
C LEU A 37 2.02 3.52 -7.70
N ALA A 38 2.90 4.50 -7.76
CA ALA A 38 3.77 4.88 -6.64
C ALA A 38 3.26 6.19 -6.03
N ILE A 39 3.08 6.20 -4.71
CA ILE A 39 2.57 7.37 -3.98
C ILE A 39 3.70 7.94 -3.13
N ASN A 40 4.20 9.09 -3.51
CA ASN A 40 5.18 9.81 -2.71
C ASN A 40 4.50 10.69 -1.67
N THR A 41 4.65 10.32 -0.42
CA THR A 41 4.09 11.02 0.72
C THR A 41 5.12 11.88 1.47
N SER A 42 6.24 12.19 0.82
CA SER A 42 7.18 13.19 1.32
C SER A 42 6.60 14.59 1.14
N PRO A 43 6.64 15.45 2.18
CA PRO A 43 6.31 16.86 2.00
C PRO A 43 7.33 17.61 1.11
N ARG A 44 8.48 16.98 0.82
CA ARG A 44 9.51 17.52 -0.08
C ARG A 44 9.44 16.78 -1.42
N LYS A 45 8.70 17.33 -2.36
CA LYS A 45 8.55 16.79 -3.71
C LYS A 45 9.88 16.63 -4.44
N GLY A 46 10.00 15.56 -5.24
CA GLY A 46 11.17 15.32 -6.09
C GLY A 46 12.46 15.00 -5.34
N ARG A 47 12.42 14.68 -4.03
CA ARG A 47 13.61 14.37 -3.24
C ARG A 47 13.80 12.86 -3.09
N THR A 48 14.53 12.45 -2.08
CA THR A 48 15.02 11.07 -1.90
C THR A 48 13.93 10.00 -1.90
N THR A 49 12.76 10.28 -1.33
CA THR A 49 11.62 9.34 -1.38
C THR A 49 11.10 9.18 -2.82
N SER A 50 10.99 10.30 -3.56
CA SER A 50 10.63 10.28 -4.97
C SER A 50 11.63 9.48 -5.80
N ALA A 51 12.95 9.71 -5.59
CA ALA A 51 14.00 8.98 -6.28
C ALA A 51 13.96 7.46 -6.00
N GLY A 52 13.69 7.05 -4.75
CA GLY A 52 13.53 5.65 -4.37
C GLY A 52 12.32 4.99 -5.05
N LEU A 53 11.19 5.70 -5.09
CA LEU A 53 9.98 5.24 -5.80
C LEU A 53 10.21 5.18 -7.31
N ALA A 54 10.93 6.14 -7.89
CA ALA A 54 11.29 6.12 -9.32
C ALA A 54 12.14 4.89 -9.67
N ALA A 55 13.12 4.53 -8.83
CA ALA A 55 13.93 3.31 -9.01
C ALA A 55 13.06 2.03 -8.91
N CYS A 56 12.09 1.99 -8.00
CA CYS A 56 11.12 0.91 -7.89
C CYS A 56 10.27 0.78 -9.17
N LEU A 57 9.70 1.87 -9.66
CA LEU A 57 8.88 1.89 -10.88
C LEU A 57 9.69 1.54 -12.13
N GLN A 58 10.93 2.01 -12.23
CA GLN A 58 11.82 1.65 -13.33
C GLN A 58 12.04 0.13 -13.37
N ALA A 59 12.42 -0.47 -12.25
CA ALA A 59 12.65 -1.90 -12.15
C ALA A 59 11.37 -2.73 -12.43
N ALA A 60 10.19 -2.19 -12.09
CA ALA A 60 8.91 -2.81 -12.42
C ALA A 60 8.66 -2.84 -13.94
N ARG A 61 8.95 -1.73 -14.66
CA ARG A 61 8.84 -1.67 -16.13
C ARG A 61 9.87 -2.58 -16.84
N GLU A 62 11.07 -2.66 -16.30
CA GLU A 62 12.10 -3.57 -16.81
C GLU A 62 11.69 -5.04 -16.64
N GLN A 63 10.99 -5.37 -15.57
CA GLN A 63 10.48 -6.71 -15.28
C GLN A 63 9.27 -7.07 -16.13
N ASP A 64 8.38 -6.12 -16.40
CA ASP A 64 7.18 -6.30 -17.23
C ASP A 64 6.92 -5.03 -18.03
N SER A 65 7.30 -5.01 -19.29
CA SER A 65 7.17 -3.88 -20.20
C SER A 65 5.71 -3.52 -20.55
N THR A 66 4.76 -4.40 -20.25
CA THR A 66 3.31 -4.16 -20.46
C THR A 66 2.65 -3.45 -19.27
N LEU A 67 3.34 -3.43 -18.11
CA LEU A 67 2.86 -2.76 -16.92
C LEU A 67 3.05 -1.25 -17.02
N GLN A 68 1.96 -0.51 -16.97
CA GLN A 68 2.00 0.95 -16.87
C GLN A 68 2.42 1.36 -15.46
N THR A 69 3.15 2.47 -15.34
CA THR A 69 3.57 2.97 -14.02
C THR A 69 3.36 4.48 -13.94
N GLU A 70 2.89 4.96 -12.79
CA GLU A 70 2.74 6.39 -12.51
C GLU A 70 3.25 6.72 -11.11
N LEU A 71 3.97 7.83 -10.97
CA LEU A 71 4.36 8.41 -9.68
C LEU A 71 3.44 9.58 -9.35
N ILE A 72 2.76 9.51 -8.21
CA ILE A 72 1.91 10.59 -7.68
C ILE A 72 2.65 11.26 -6.52
N GLU A 73 2.94 12.54 -6.67
CA GLU A 73 3.58 13.39 -5.67
C GLU A 73 2.51 14.10 -4.84
N LEU A 74 2.49 13.88 -3.52
CA LEU A 74 1.50 14.51 -2.64
C LEU A 74 1.98 15.81 -1.98
N GLY A 75 3.29 16.12 -2.05
CA GLY A 75 3.90 17.20 -1.29
C GLY A 75 3.36 18.61 -1.57
N ASP A 76 2.83 18.84 -2.77
CA ASP A 76 2.27 20.13 -3.18
C ASP A 76 0.72 20.16 -3.11
N LEU A 77 0.10 19.06 -2.68
CA LEU A 77 -1.35 18.93 -2.66
C LEU A 77 -1.92 19.27 -1.28
N ASN A 78 -3.07 19.90 -1.29
CA ASN A 78 -3.82 20.17 -0.07
C ASN A 78 -4.74 18.99 0.26
N ILE A 79 -4.39 18.24 1.29
CA ILE A 79 -5.13 17.04 1.74
C ILE A 79 -5.48 17.24 3.23
N PRO A 80 -6.62 17.86 3.54
CA PRO A 80 -7.01 18.11 4.93
C PRO A 80 -7.26 16.82 5.69
N ALA A 81 -6.49 16.59 6.78
CA ALA A 81 -6.58 15.38 7.59
C ALA A 81 -7.95 15.25 8.30
N TYR A 82 -8.54 16.36 8.74
CA TYR A 82 -9.76 16.38 9.53
C TYR A 82 -10.98 15.80 8.79
N ILE A 83 -10.96 15.78 7.47
CA ILE A 83 -12.05 15.19 6.66
C ILE A 83 -12.14 13.67 6.88
N ALA A 84 -11.03 12.99 7.17
CA ALA A 84 -11.04 11.57 7.50
C ALA A 84 -11.87 11.26 8.77
N ALA A 85 -11.97 12.21 9.68
CA ALA A 85 -12.80 12.12 10.89
C ALA A 85 -14.28 12.49 10.65
N GLY A 86 -14.68 12.73 9.39
CA GLY A 86 -16.06 13.11 9.05
C GLY A 86 -16.37 14.61 9.25
N ILE A 87 -15.35 15.43 9.51
CA ILE A 87 -15.52 16.88 9.64
C ILE A 87 -15.61 17.48 8.23
N PRO A 88 -16.65 18.26 7.90
CA PRO A 88 -16.80 18.88 6.59
C PRO A 88 -15.64 19.81 6.22
N LEU A 89 -15.39 19.98 4.93
CA LEU A 89 -14.41 20.96 4.43
C LEU A 89 -14.73 22.34 4.97
N LYS A 90 -13.76 23.00 5.60
CA LYS A 90 -13.94 24.32 6.20
C LYS A 90 -14.02 25.40 5.11
N PRO A 91 -14.77 26.49 5.35
CA PRO A 91 -14.81 27.61 4.42
C PRO A 91 -13.40 28.15 4.13
N GLY A 92 -13.06 28.25 2.85
CA GLY A 92 -11.74 28.72 2.37
C GLY A 92 -10.67 27.65 2.23
N ASP A 93 -10.87 26.43 2.77
CA ASP A 93 -9.96 25.29 2.52
C ASP A 93 -10.24 24.67 1.15
N THR A 94 -9.21 24.04 0.57
CA THR A 94 -9.31 23.20 -0.63
C THR A 94 -9.00 21.77 -0.29
N ASP A 95 -9.40 20.82 -1.14
CA ASP A 95 -9.14 19.41 -0.97
C ASP A 95 -8.84 18.74 -2.32
N ASP A 96 -7.59 18.36 -2.54
CA ASP A 96 -7.14 17.74 -3.78
C ASP A 96 -7.31 16.20 -3.75
N PHE A 97 -7.66 15.62 -2.59
CA PHE A 97 -7.77 14.17 -2.44
C PHE A 97 -8.83 13.51 -3.35
N PRO A 98 -10.02 14.11 -3.65
CA PRO A 98 -11.01 13.50 -4.51
C PRO A 98 -10.47 13.17 -5.92
N GLU A 99 -9.62 14.00 -6.50
CA GLU A 99 -9.01 13.74 -7.81
C GLU A 99 -7.98 12.60 -7.74
N ILE A 100 -7.22 12.53 -6.63
CA ILE A 100 -6.32 11.39 -6.38
C ILE A 100 -7.14 10.11 -6.21
N ALA A 101 -8.22 10.15 -5.43
CA ALA A 101 -9.08 9.00 -5.17
C ALA A 101 -9.65 8.38 -6.46
N LYS A 102 -10.00 9.19 -7.47
CA LYS A 102 -10.41 8.71 -8.79
C LYS A 102 -9.34 7.85 -9.45
N LYS A 103 -8.07 8.32 -9.46
CA LYS A 103 -6.95 7.55 -9.99
C LYS A 103 -6.71 6.26 -9.20
N LEU A 104 -6.72 6.35 -7.87
CA LEU A 104 -6.48 5.22 -6.96
C LEU A 104 -7.54 4.11 -7.08
N SER A 105 -8.80 4.49 -7.43
CA SER A 105 -9.92 3.56 -7.57
C SER A 105 -10.08 2.99 -8.97
N ALA A 106 -9.27 3.42 -9.93
CA ALA A 106 -9.35 2.96 -11.30
C ALA A 106 -9.15 1.44 -11.40
N PRO A 107 -9.96 0.73 -12.19
CA PRO A 107 -9.93 -0.74 -12.26
C PRO A 107 -8.61 -1.28 -12.81
N GLU A 108 -7.89 -0.51 -13.64
CA GLU A 108 -6.57 -0.87 -14.16
C GLU A 108 -5.46 -0.81 -13.11
N VAL A 109 -5.66 -0.16 -11.97
CA VAL A 109 -4.68 -0.14 -10.88
C VAL A 109 -4.68 -1.49 -10.20
N VAL A 110 -3.61 -2.26 -10.39
CA VAL A 110 -3.44 -3.61 -9.86
C VAL A 110 -2.49 -3.67 -8.67
N ALA A 111 -1.63 -2.65 -8.53
CA ALA A 111 -0.65 -2.57 -7.47
C ALA A 111 -0.38 -1.12 -7.05
N ILE A 112 -0.04 -0.92 -5.78
CA ILE A 112 0.30 0.39 -5.20
C ILE A 112 1.55 0.23 -4.34
N VAL A 113 2.50 1.15 -4.47
CA VAL A 113 3.62 1.30 -3.53
C VAL A 113 3.55 2.67 -2.87
N VAL A 114 3.55 2.68 -1.53
CA VAL A 114 3.52 3.92 -0.74
C VAL A 114 4.92 4.18 -0.21
N GLY A 115 5.48 5.35 -0.53
CA GLY A 115 6.79 5.80 -0.06
C GLY A 115 6.68 6.95 0.93
N SER A 116 7.40 6.86 2.05
CA SER A 116 7.45 7.90 3.07
C SER A 116 8.88 8.18 3.53
N PRO A 117 9.24 9.44 3.85
CA PRO A 117 10.39 9.69 4.70
C PRO A 117 10.10 9.19 6.11
N VAL A 118 11.16 8.85 6.84
CA VAL A 118 11.07 8.50 8.25
C VAL A 118 11.18 9.77 9.09
N TYR A 119 10.14 10.06 9.86
CA TYR A 119 10.13 11.13 10.85
C TYR A 119 9.82 10.55 12.23
N PHE A 120 10.79 10.70 13.16
CA PHE A 120 10.67 10.16 14.53
C PHE A 120 10.30 8.65 14.56
N GLY A 121 10.96 7.85 13.71
CA GLY A 121 10.76 6.40 13.67
C GLY A 121 9.44 5.96 13.01
N ASN A 122 8.72 6.87 12.36
CA ASN A 122 7.43 6.57 11.71
C ASN A 122 7.28 7.31 10.37
N MET A 123 6.18 7.06 9.68
CA MET A 123 5.82 7.74 8.44
C MET A 123 5.60 9.25 8.67
N SER A 124 5.69 10.04 7.60
CA SER A 124 5.35 11.46 7.63
C SER A 124 3.88 11.70 7.99
N ALA A 125 3.56 12.86 8.54
CA ALA A 125 2.17 13.27 8.78
C ALA A 125 1.34 13.25 7.49
N LEU A 126 1.93 13.64 6.35
CA LEU A 126 1.29 13.58 5.04
C LEU A 126 0.93 12.14 4.64
N CYS A 127 1.83 11.17 4.91
CA CYS A 127 1.57 9.75 4.68
C CYS A 127 0.39 9.26 5.52
N LYS A 128 0.38 9.57 6.80
CA LYS A 128 -0.70 9.17 7.70
C LYS A 128 -2.02 9.80 7.27
N THR A 129 -2.03 11.08 6.95
CA THR A 129 -3.22 11.78 6.40
C THR A 129 -3.73 11.10 5.14
N PHE A 130 -2.84 10.81 4.18
CA PHE A 130 -3.19 10.12 2.94
C PHE A 130 -3.86 8.76 3.23
N LEU A 131 -3.25 7.92 4.09
CA LEU A 131 -3.78 6.60 4.43
C LEU A 131 -5.13 6.68 5.14
N GLU A 132 -5.34 7.68 6.01
CA GLU A 132 -6.65 7.93 6.64
C GLU A 132 -7.69 8.38 5.61
N ARG A 133 -7.33 9.25 4.68
CA ARG A 133 -8.21 9.71 3.60
C ARG A 133 -8.63 8.56 2.65
N CYS A 134 -7.77 7.54 2.48
CA CYS A 134 -8.10 6.33 1.72
C CYS A 134 -9.27 5.53 2.32
N TYR A 135 -9.76 5.86 3.53
CA TYR A 135 -10.97 5.27 4.07
C TYR A 135 -12.20 5.46 3.15
N THR A 136 -12.23 6.53 2.36
CA THR A 136 -13.29 6.74 1.36
C THR A 136 -13.34 5.63 0.32
N LEU A 137 -12.19 5.08 -0.08
CA LEU A 137 -12.08 3.97 -1.06
C LEU A 137 -12.64 2.66 -0.46
N ARG A 138 -12.44 2.47 0.84
CA ARG A 138 -13.03 1.35 1.58
C ARG A 138 -14.55 1.49 1.68
N LYS A 139 -15.06 2.68 2.01
CA LYS A 139 -16.51 2.96 2.06
C LYS A 139 -17.18 2.79 0.69
N ASP A 140 -16.48 3.13 -0.40
CA ASP A 140 -16.96 3.00 -1.77
C ASP A 140 -16.70 1.58 -2.32
N GLY A 141 -17.08 0.56 -1.58
CA GLY A 141 -17.03 -0.84 -2.03
C GLY A 141 -15.63 -1.43 -2.08
N PHE A 142 -14.75 -1.08 -1.13
CA PHE A 142 -13.42 -1.68 -0.99
C PHE A 142 -12.61 -1.66 -2.29
N LYS A 143 -12.46 -0.49 -2.91
CA LYS A 143 -11.79 -0.30 -4.21
C LYS A 143 -10.37 -0.89 -4.29
N TRP A 144 -9.73 -1.10 -3.15
CA TRP A 144 -8.38 -1.67 -3.05
C TRP A 144 -8.34 -3.15 -2.67
N SER A 145 -9.50 -3.78 -2.39
CA SER A 145 -9.57 -5.20 -2.03
C SER A 145 -8.84 -6.07 -3.05
N GLY A 146 -7.96 -6.93 -2.57
CA GLY A 146 -7.20 -7.88 -3.37
C GLY A 146 -6.09 -7.27 -4.25
N LYS A 147 -5.94 -5.92 -4.32
CA LYS A 147 -4.83 -5.29 -5.03
C LYS A 147 -3.51 -5.46 -4.27
N LEU A 148 -2.41 -5.54 -5.01
CA LEU A 148 -1.08 -5.68 -4.42
C LEU A 148 -0.62 -4.37 -3.78
N ALA A 149 0.11 -4.48 -2.66
CA ALA A 149 0.68 -3.32 -2.00
C ALA A 149 2.10 -3.57 -1.50
N GLY A 150 2.93 -2.54 -1.62
CA GLY A 150 4.27 -2.49 -1.05
C GLY A 150 4.53 -1.15 -0.36
N ALA A 151 5.59 -1.09 0.43
CA ALA A 151 6.00 0.12 1.11
C ALA A 151 7.51 0.39 0.94
N LEU A 152 7.85 1.69 0.92
CA LEU A 152 9.21 2.19 0.83
C LEU A 152 9.42 3.28 1.89
N ALA A 153 10.54 3.21 2.60
CA ALA A 153 10.89 4.22 3.60
C ALA A 153 12.31 4.73 3.42
N VAL A 154 12.49 6.06 3.55
CA VAL A 154 13.80 6.72 3.46
C VAL A 154 14.12 7.39 4.79
N GLY A 155 15.16 6.92 5.48
CA GLY A 155 15.65 7.49 6.75
C GLY A 155 16.91 8.32 6.56
N SER A 156 17.21 9.19 7.53
CA SER A 156 18.44 10.00 7.56
C SER A 156 19.67 9.20 8.02
N THR A 157 19.46 7.99 8.54
CA THR A 157 20.52 7.05 8.93
C THR A 157 20.12 5.65 8.52
N ARG A 158 21.08 4.73 8.38
CA ARG A 158 20.83 3.33 7.97
C ARG A 158 19.86 2.61 8.91
N ASN A 159 19.95 2.79 10.21
CA ASN A 159 19.08 2.19 11.21
C ASN A 159 18.15 3.25 11.82
N GLY A 160 17.51 4.06 10.98
CA GLY A 160 16.75 5.24 11.38
C GLY A 160 15.24 5.02 11.57
N GLY A 161 14.78 3.75 11.58
CA GLY A 161 13.35 3.44 11.74
C GLY A 161 12.63 3.14 10.42
N GLN A 162 13.37 2.83 9.34
CA GLN A 162 12.78 2.51 8.03
C GLN A 162 11.85 1.30 8.11
N GLU A 163 12.28 0.21 8.76
CA GLU A 163 11.47 -1.00 8.90
C GLU A 163 10.18 -0.73 9.70
N LEU A 164 10.25 0.05 10.78
CA LEU A 164 9.07 0.43 11.57
C LEU A 164 8.09 1.25 10.73
N THR A 165 8.61 2.17 9.91
CA THR A 165 7.80 2.97 8.99
C THR A 165 7.11 2.09 7.94
N VAL A 166 7.84 1.16 7.32
CA VAL A 166 7.29 0.18 6.38
C VAL A 166 6.18 -0.64 7.03
N GLN A 167 6.39 -1.17 8.24
CA GLN A 167 5.39 -1.94 8.98
C GLN A 167 4.13 -1.11 9.26
N SER A 168 4.28 0.14 9.67
CA SER A 168 3.15 1.04 9.94
C SER A 168 2.32 1.32 8.68
N ILE A 169 2.98 1.49 7.52
CA ILE A 169 2.32 1.64 6.22
C ILE A 169 1.58 0.34 5.86
N HIS A 170 2.24 -0.81 5.95
CA HIS A 170 1.65 -2.11 5.66
C HIS A 170 0.40 -2.39 6.51
N THR A 171 0.44 -2.09 7.80
CA THR A 171 -0.71 -2.24 8.70
C THR A 171 -1.92 -1.44 8.20
N SER A 172 -1.70 -0.21 7.73
CA SER A 172 -2.76 0.63 7.17
C SER A 172 -3.31 0.08 5.86
N LEU A 173 -2.44 -0.45 4.99
CA LEU A 173 -2.83 -1.04 3.69
C LEU A 173 -3.57 -2.37 3.87
N MET A 174 -3.18 -3.19 4.84
CA MET A 174 -3.96 -4.39 5.24
C MET A 174 -5.36 -4.01 5.71
N GLY A 175 -5.52 -2.90 6.41
CA GLY A 175 -6.84 -2.35 6.77
C GLY A 175 -7.70 -1.95 5.57
N GLN A 176 -7.14 -1.82 4.37
CA GLN A 176 -7.83 -1.61 3.10
C GLN A 176 -8.08 -2.92 2.32
N ASP A 177 -7.82 -4.09 2.94
CA ASP A 177 -7.96 -5.42 2.34
C ASP A 177 -7.00 -5.65 1.15
N MET A 178 -5.81 -5.05 1.21
CA MET A 178 -4.77 -5.22 0.19
C MET A 178 -3.86 -6.42 0.48
N LEU A 179 -3.29 -6.99 -0.56
CA LEU A 179 -2.30 -8.08 -0.50
C LEU A 179 -0.89 -7.49 -0.36
N ILE A 180 -0.35 -7.54 0.85
CA ILE A 180 0.95 -6.94 1.15
C ILE A 180 2.09 -7.83 0.65
N THR A 181 3.09 -7.24 0.01
CA THR A 181 4.33 -7.91 -0.36
C THR A 181 5.57 -7.13 0.08
N GLY A 182 6.59 -7.87 0.47
CA GLY A 182 7.96 -7.34 0.61
C GLY A 182 8.72 -7.37 -0.70
N THR A 183 10.06 -7.22 -0.63
CA THR A 183 10.92 -7.12 -1.80
C THR A 183 11.07 -8.45 -2.57
N GLY A 184 10.86 -9.60 -1.91
CA GLY A 184 11.19 -10.90 -2.49
C GLY A 184 12.71 -11.12 -2.61
N GLN A 185 13.11 -12.16 -3.39
CA GLN A 185 14.51 -12.42 -3.65
C GLN A 185 15.10 -11.37 -4.62
N PRO A 186 16.41 -11.03 -4.51
CA PRO A 186 17.37 -11.61 -3.57
C PRO A 186 17.40 -10.93 -2.21
N SER A 187 16.89 -9.70 -2.04
CA SER A 187 17.09 -8.93 -0.80
C SER A 187 16.24 -9.43 0.38
N VAL A 188 15.06 -9.99 0.14
CA VAL A 188 14.13 -10.57 1.14
C VAL A 188 13.93 -9.64 2.34
N ARG A 189 13.37 -8.44 2.09
CA ARG A 189 13.01 -7.45 3.11
C ARG A 189 11.49 -7.26 3.18
N ILE A 190 11.00 -6.78 4.30
CA ILE A 190 9.56 -6.48 4.49
C ILE A 190 9.05 -5.37 3.56
N GLY A 191 9.94 -4.51 3.07
CA GLY A 191 9.71 -3.45 2.10
C GLY A 191 11.05 -2.81 1.73
N ALA A 192 11.03 -1.77 0.91
CA ALA A 192 12.24 -1.07 0.52
C ALA A 192 12.68 -0.09 1.61
N THR A 193 13.96 -0.14 1.99
CA THR A 193 14.55 0.70 3.03
C THR A 193 15.79 1.41 2.51
N LEU A 194 15.75 2.73 2.47
CA LEU A 194 16.81 3.56 1.90
C LEU A 194 17.38 4.52 2.94
N TRP A 195 18.61 4.91 2.71
CA TRP A 195 19.34 5.86 3.52
C TRP A 195 19.62 7.16 2.73
N ASN A 196 19.10 8.27 3.24
CA ASN A 196 19.38 9.61 2.70
C ASN A 196 20.72 10.10 3.24
N GLN A 197 21.68 10.30 2.35
CA GLN A 197 22.99 10.87 2.62
C GLN A 197 23.09 12.21 1.90
N ASN A 198 23.16 13.32 2.63
CA ASN A 198 23.26 14.67 2.06
C ASN A 198 22.20 14.96 0.96
N ASP A 199 20.95 14.62 1.24
CA ASP A 199 19.80 14.76 0.34
C ASP A 199 19.90 13.92 -0.95
N SER A 200 20.64 12.82 -0.91
CA SER A 200 20.82 11.83 -1.98
C SER A 200 20.67 10.41 -1.45
N ILE A 201 20.25 9.50 -2.32
CA ILE A 201 20.27 8.04 -2.12
C ILE A 201 21.20 7.33 -3.12
N ALA A 202 21.96 8.10 -3.92
CA ALA A 202 22.75 7.56 -5.02
C ALA A 202 23.84 6.57 -4.55
N GLU A 203 24.42 6.81 -3.37
CA GLU A 203 25.45 5.94 -2.77
C GLU A 203 24.87 4.79 -1.92
N ASP A 204 23.57 4.75 -1.76
CA ASP A 204 22.90 3.68 -1.02
C ASP A 204 22.57 2.47 -1.93
N GLU A 205 23.59 1.78 -2.42
CA GLU A 205 23.43 0.63 -3.32
C GLU A 205 22.50 -0.44 -2.75
N PHE A 206 22.65 -0.74 -1.44
CA PHE A 206 21.79 -1.71 -0.77
C PHE A 206 20.33 -1.24 -0.72
N GLY A 207 20.08 -0.01 -0.32
CA GLY A 207 18.72 0.55 -0.30
C GLY A 207 18.09 0.60 -1.70
N LEU A 208 18.86 1.03 -2.70
CA LEU A 208 18.42 1.01 -4.10
C LEU A 208 18.12 -0.41 -4.60
N SER A 209 18.90 -1.42 -4.18
CA SER A 209 18.60 -2.81 -4.52
C SER A 209 17.25 -3.24 -3.94
N THR A 210 16.94 -2.89 -2.68
CA THR A 210 15.63 -3.21 -2.06
C THR A 210 14.47 -2.54 -2.78
N ALA A 211 14.66 -1.29 -3.28
CA ALA A 211 13.64 -0.60 -4.06
C ALA A 211 13.39 -1.27 -5.42
N ARG A 212 14.46 -1.64 -6.12
CA ARG A 212 14.36 -2.36 -7.40
C ARG A 212 13.70 -3.74 -7.23
N ASP A 213 14.09 -4.50 -6.20
CA ASP A 213 13.52 -5.81 -5.92
C ASP A 213 12.02 -5.72 -5.58
N LEU A 214 11.60 -4.70 -4.85
CA LEU A 214 10.18 -4.43 -4.58
C LEU A 214 9.42 -4.18 -5.89
N GLY A 215 9.97 -3.38 -6.80
CA GLY A 215 9.38 -3.10 -8.10
C GLY A 215 9.23 -4.35 -8.96
N LYS A 216 10.30 -5.14 -9.09
CA LYS A 216 10.27 -6.43 -9.81
C LYS A 216 9.25 -7.40 -9.20
N ARG A 217 9.20 -7.46 -7.86
CA ARG A 217 8.26 -8.33 -7.15
C ARG A 217 6.80 -7.94 -7.43
N LEU A 218 6.48 -6.65 -7.33
CA LEU A 218 5.14 -6.14 -7.63
C LEU A 218 4.74 -6.43 -9.08
N ALA A 219 5.63 -6.18 -10.05
CA ALA A 219 5.37 -6.46 -11.45
C ALA A 219 5.12 -7.96 -11.71
N THR A 220 5.97 -8.83 -11.14
CA THR A 220 5.83 -10.29 -11.27
C THR A 220 4.50 -10.80 -10.71
N LEU A 221 4.07 -10.28 -9.55
CA LEU A 221 2.81 -10.69 -8.92
C LEU A 221 1.59 -10.12 -9.66
N ALA A 222 1.69 -8.90 -10.17
CA ALA A 222 0.64 -8.28 -10.97
C ALA A 222 0.41 -8.98 -12.32
N GLY A 223 1.38 -9.73 -12.82
CA GLY A 223 1.29 -10.50 -14.06
C GLY A 223 0.63 -11.89 -13.92
N ARG A 224 0.33 -12.31 -12.70
CA ARG A 224 -0.29 -13.62 -12.40
C ARG A 224 -1.79 -13.51 -12.31
#